data_bbc6a72a4bebc33525f229ae467f9c17
#
_entry.id   bbc6a72a4bebc33525f229ae467f9c17
#
_cell.length_a   1.000
_cell.length_b   1.000
_cell.length_c   1.000
_cell.angle_alpha   90.00
_cell.angle_beta   90.00
_cell.angle_gamma   90.00
#
_symmetry.space_group_name_H-M   'P 1'
#
loop_
_entity.id
_entity.type
_entity.pdbx_description
1 polymer ?
#
loop_
_entity_poly.entity_id
_entity_poly.type
_entity_poly.pdbx_seq_one_letter_code
_entity_poly.pdbx_strand_id
1 'polypeptide(L)'
;MLLSCKSNPDINKQLEPVDYVNPYMGNISHLLVPTFPTIHLPNSMLRIYPERSDYTDQQLHGLPLAVTSHRGCSAFNLSPHQDNNLSPVINYSYDHEIIKPYYYEVLLDEEQINIKYAPSHQSAIYQIEYQQADRPAYIMINSRNGGIKID
;
A
#
# COMPACT_ATOMS: atom_id res chain seq x y z
N MET A 1 25.12 -35.16 8.85
CA MET A 1 24.77 -33.72 8.72
C MET A 1 24.60 -33.46 7.22
N LEU A 2 23.37 -33.55 6.72
CA LEU A 2 23.07 -33.38 5.30
C LEU A 2 22.76 -31.89 5.06
N LEU A 3 23.65 -31.21 4.33
CA LEU A 3 23.38 -29.85 3.83
C LEU A 3 22.34 -29.97 2.71
N SER A 4 21.11 -29.54 3.00
CA SER A 4 20.10 -29.32 1.98
C SER A 4 20.45 -28.06 1.20
N CYS A 5 20.93 -28.21 -0.02
CA CYS A 5 20.99 -27.12 -0.98
C CYS A 5 19.56 -26.68 -1.29
N LYS A 6 19.14 -25.51 -0.80
CA LYS A 6 17.94 -24.84 -1.30
C LYS A 6 18.19 -24.48 -2.75
N SER A 7 17.42 -25.04 -3.65
CA SER A 7 17.40 -24.66 -5.04
C SER A 7 17.09 -23.17 -5.14
N ASN A 8 17.97 -22.42 -5.82
CA ASN A 8 17.74 -21.01 -6.15
C ASN A 8 16.41 -20.90 -6.92
N PRO A 9 15.51 -19.99 -6.53
CA PRO A 9 14.29 -19.77 -7.31
C PRO A 9 14.66 -19.16 -8.66
N ASP A 10 14.21 -19.81 -9.70
CA ASP A 10 14.08 -19.45 -11.11
C ASP A 10 14.88 -18.25 -11.63
N ILE A 11 16.11 -18.51 -12.06
CA ILE A 11 16.92 -17.57 -12.85
C ILE A 11 16.35 -17.35 -14.27
N ASN A 12 15.29 -18.07 -14.66
CA ASN A 12 14.70 -18.06 -16.01
C ASN A 12 13.27 -17.55 -16.08
N LYS A 13 12.82 -16.72 -15.12
CA LYS A 13 11.52 -16.07 -15.30
C LYS A 13 11.65 -15.03 -16.40
N GLN A 14 11.08 -15.30 -17.56
CA GLN A 14 10.96 -14.31 -18.63
C GLN A 14 10.09 -13.15 -18.09
N LEU A 15 10.65 -11.95 -18.07
CA LEU A 15 9.95 -10.75 -17.61
C LEU A 15 8.89 -10.37 -18.64
N GLU A 16 7.70 -10.10 -18.16
CA GLU A 16 6.62 -9.53 -18.97
C GLU A 16 6.82 -8.00 -19.15
N PRO A 17 6.30 -7.39 -20.20
CA PRO A 17 6.45 -5.94 -20.43
C PRO A 17 6.05 -5.08 -19.23
N VAL A 18 5.06 -5.50 -18.45
CA VAL A 18 4.60 -4.80 -17.24
C VAL A 18 5.63 -4.81 -16.11
N ASP A 19 6.57 -5.75 -16.09
CA ASP A 19 7.62 -5.82 -15.08
C ASP A 19 8.69 -4.73 -15.25
N TYR A 20 8.74 -4.11 -16.43
CA TYR A 20 9.62 -2.97 -16.71
C TYR A 20 9.01 -1.63 -16.33
N VAL A 21 7.73 -1.59 -15.99
CA VAL A 21 7.09 -0.36 -15.52
C VAL A 21 7.58 -0.03 -14.12
N ASN A 22 8.16 1.15 -13.98
CA ASN A 22 8.61 1.67 -12.69
C ASN A 22 7.62 2.72 -12.16
N PRO A 23 6.77 2.39 -11.17
CA PRO A 23 5.79 3.34 -10.60
C PRO A 23 6.42 4.54 -9.90
N TYR A 24 7.71 4.49 -9.58
CA TYR A 24 8.44 5.60 -8.96
C TYR A 24 8.88 6.68 -9.95
N MET A 25 8.70 6.46 -11.25
CA MET A 25 9.02 7.47 -12.26
C MET A 25 8.16 8.72 -12.07
N GLY A 26 8.81 9.89 -12.02
CA GLY A 26 8.14 11.19 -11.85
C GLY A 26 7.85 11.56 -10.39
N ASN A 27 8.27 10.75 -9.41
CA ASN A 27 8.03 11.02 -7.99
C ASN A 27 8.97 12.10 -7.42
N ILE A 28 10.07 12.38 -8.10
CA ILE A 28 10.99 13.47 -7.77
C ILE A 28 11.04 14.42 -8.96
N SER A 29 10.81 15.69 -8.73
CA SER A 29 10.88 16.73 -9.75
C SER A 29 11.32 18.06 -9.16
N HIS A 30 12.22 18.75 -9.88
CA HIS A 30 12.62 20.12 -9.54
C HIS A 30 11.77 21.18 -10.24
N LEU A 31 11.06 20.80 -11.31
CA LEU A 31 10.32 21.72 -12.16
C LEU A 31 8.81 21.53 -12.11
N LEU A 32 8.37 20.32 -11.80
CA LEU A 32 6.96 19.95 -11.77
C LEU A 32 6.61 19.40 -10.40
N VAL A 33 5.33 19.43 -10.07
CA VAL A 33 4.83 18.79 -8.86
C VAL A 33 5.08 17.28 -8.99
N PRO A 34 5.79 16.65 -8.05
CA PRO A 34 6.02 15.21 -8.07
C PRO A 34 4.69 14.46 -7.96
N THR A 35 4.64 13.28 -8.55
CA THR A 35 3.50 12.36 -8.46
C THR A 35 3.81 11.23 -7.49
N PHE A 36 2.80 10.73 -6.81
CA PHE A 36 2.97 9.54 -5.97
C PHE A 36 3.04 8.27 -6.82
N PRO A 37 3.81 7.25 -6.37
CA PRO A 37 3.84 5.96 -7.03
C PRO A 37 2.44 5.33 -6.95
N THR A 38 1.86 5.05 -8.10
CA THR A 38 0.44 4.69 -8.19
C THR A 38 0.26 3.24 -8.63
N ILE A 39 -0.60 2.53 -7.93
CA ILE A 39 -1.09 1.20 -8.31
C ILE A 39 -2.36 1.43 -9.14
N HIS A 40 -2.27 1.18 -10.45
CA HIS A 40 -3.34 1.48 -11.38
C HIS A 40 -3.26 0.59 -12.61
N LEU A 41 -4.31 -0.16 -12.87
CA LEU A 41 -4.44 -0.93 -14.11
C LEU A 41 -4.89 -0.04 -15.27
N PRO A 42 -4.52 -0.37 -16.51
CA PRO A 42 -5.01 0.35 -17.68
C PRO A 42 -6.54 0.38 -17.72
N ASN A 43 -7.11 1.56 -17.95
CA ASN A 43 -8.56 1.79 -18.01
C ASN A 43 -9.36 1.39 -16.75
N SER A 44 -8.68 1.28 -15.61
CA SER A 44 -9.32 0.99 -14.33
C SER A 44 -9.97 2.24 -13.74
N MET A 45 -11.09 2.07 -13.07
CA MET A 45 -11.70 3.11 -12.26
C MET A 45 -11.00 3.29 -10.92
N LEU A 46 -10.41 2.21 -10.40
CA LEU A 46 -9.67 2.23 -9.14
C LEU A 46 -8.21 2.58 -9.36
N ARG A 47 -7.77 3.50 -8.55
CA ARG A 47 -6.38 3.92 -8.45
C ARG A 47 -6.08 4.20 -6.99
N ILE A 48 -4.98 3.66 -6.49
CA ILE A 48 -4.47 4.01 -5.17
C ILE A 48 -2.98 4.35 -5.22
N TYR A 49 -2.53 5.03 -4.20
CA TYR A 49 -1.11 5.13 -3.82
C TYR A 49 -1.00 5.09 -2.30
N PRO A 50 0.07 4.53 -1.74
CA PRO A 50 0.35 4.65 -0.31
C PRO A 50 0.58 6.14 0.00
N GLU A 51 -0.25 6.68 0.90
CA GLU A 51 -0.24 8.12 1.18
C GLU A 51 0.98 8.51 2.00
N ARG A 52 1.71 9.51 1.55
CA ARG A 52 2.90 10.05 2.19
C ARG A 52 3.06 11.52 1.83
N SER A 53 3.96 12.25 2.50
CA SER A 53 4.21 13.65 2.20
C SER A 53 4.86 13.85 0.84
N ASP A 54 5.83 12.98 0.54
CA ASP A 54 6.50 12.92 -0.77
C ASP A 54 7.15 11.54 -0.96
N TYR A 55 7.86 11.37 -2.06
CA TYR A 55 8.55 10.11 -2.37
C TYR A 55 9.62 9.71 -1.35
N THR A 56 10.24 10.68 -0.68
CA THR A 56 11.32 10.44 0.29
C THR A 56 10.83 10.24 1.71
N ASP A 57 9.53 10.40 1.95
CA ASP A 57 8.93 10.22 3.26
C ASP A 57 9.07 8.76 3.72
N GLN A 58 9.57 8.58 4.93
CA GLN A 58 9.77 7.29 5.56
C GLN A 58 8.53 6.80 6.33
N GLN A 59 7.44 7.55 6.23
CA GLN A 59 6.18 7.20 6.87
C GLN A 59 5.03 7.16 5.87
N LEU A 60 4.15 6.19 6.03
CA LEU A 60 2.86 6.15 5.37
C LEU A 60 1.80 6.82 6.24
N HIS A 61 1.03 7.72 5.66
CA HIS A 61 -0.03 8.46 6.35
C HIS A 61 -1.40 7.85 6.16
N GLY A 62 -1.51 6.77 5.43
CA GLY A 62 -2.73 6.00 5.22
C GLY A 62 -2.66 5.06 4.03
N LEU A 63 -3.61 4.14 4.04
CA LEU A 63 -3.85 3.17 2.96
C LEU A 63 -5.19 3.53 2.32
N PRO A 64 -5.21 4.33 1.24
CA PRO A 64 -6.45 4.81 0.67
C PRO A 64 -7.27 3.69 0.04
N LEU A 65 -8.60 3.78 0.16
CA LEU A 65 -9.54 2.90 -0.55
C LEU A 65 -9.75 3.34 -1.99
N ALA A 66 -9.79 4.64 -2.21
CA ALA A 66 -9.88 5.22 -3.54
C ALA A 66 -9.21 6.58 -3.56
N VAL A 67 -8.53 6.88 -4.65
CA VAL A 67 -7.86 8.16 -4.87
C VAL A 67 -8.48 8.86 -6.06
N THR A 68 -8.92 10.09 -5.86
CA THR A 68 -9.56 10.90 -6.90
C THR A 68 -8.59 11.76 -7.70
N SER A 69 -7.37 11.97 -7.17
CA SER A 69 -6.35 12.78 -7.82
C SER A 69 -4.96 12.16 -7.60
N HIS A 70 -4.08 12.33 -8.57
CA HIS A 70 -2.66 11.96 -8.44
C HIS A 70 -1.86 12.88 -7.50
N ARG A 71 -2.49 13.87 -6.92
CA ARG A 71 -1.87 14.90 -6.06
C ARG A 71 -2.41 14.94 -4.64
N GLY A 72 -3.00 13.85 -4.17
CA GLY A 72 -3.30 13.75 -2.76
C GLY A 72 -4.74 13.98 -2.32
N CYS A 73 -5.70 13.38 -3.01
CA CYS A 73 -7.08 13.33 -2.51
C CYS A 73 -7.53 11.90 -2.35
N SER A 74 -7.49 11.39 -1.14
CA SER A 74 -8.17 10.15 -0.76
C SER A 74 -9.48 10.45 -0.07
N ALA A 75 -10.52 9.68 -0.38
CA ALA A 75 -11.83 9.83 0.27
C ALA A 75 -11.86 9.10 1.61
N PHE A 76 -11.33 7.89 1.64
CA PHE A 76 -11.28 7.02 2.80
C PHE A 76 -9.91 6.37 2.91
N ASN A 77 -9.45 6.20 4.14
CA ASN A 77 -8.23 5.46 4.45
C ASN A 77 -8.53 4.31 5.39
N LEU A 78 -7.81 3.20 5.19
CA LEU A 78 -7.74 2.09 6.12
C LEU A 78 -6.60 2.32 7.11
N SER A 79 -6.89 2.06 8.38
CA SER A 79 -5.90 2.04 9.47
C SER A 79 -5.97 0.68 10.18
N PRO A 80 -5.19 -0.31 9.73
CA PRO A 80 -5.07 -1.58 10.43
C PRO A 80 -4.15 -1.43 11.64
N HIS A 81 -4.50 -2.03 12.78
CA HIS A 81 -3.63 -2.10 13.94
C HIS A 81 -4.01 -3.24 14.89
N GLN A 82 -3.09 -3.53 15.80
CA GLN A 82 -3.26 -4.54 16.86
C GLN A 82 -2.96 -3.91 18.20
N ASP A 83 -3.96 -3.30 18.82
CA ASP A 83 -3.88 -2.77 20.18
C ASP A 83 -5.30 -2.64 20.76
N ASN A 84 -5.39 -2.41 22.06
CA ASN A 84 -6.65 -2.07 22.72
C ASN A 84 -7.06 -0.60 22.50
N ASN A 85 -6.19 0.19 21.89
CA ASN A 85 -6.48 1.57 21.55
C ASN A 85 -7.20 1.63 20.19
N LEU A 86 -8.45 2.09 20.20
CA LEU A 86 -9.27 2.26 18.99
C LEU A 86 -9.04 3.61 18.30
N SER A 87 -7.96 4.31 18.62
CA SER A 87 -7.58 5.53 17.89
C SER A 87 -6.96 5.16 16.55
N PRO A 88 -7.32 5.85 15.46
CA PRO A 88 -6.71 5.61 14.16
C PRO A 88 -5.20 5.83 14.20
N VAL A 89 -4.45 4.90 13.66
CA VAL A 89 -3.04 5.14 13.37
C VAL A 89 -2.97 6.01 12.12
N ILE A 90 -2.28 7.13 12.24
CA ILE A 90 -2.19 8.12 11.16
C ILE A 90 -0.82 8.16 10.50
N ASN A 91 0.18 7.53 11.10
CA ASN A 91 1.53 7.42 10.57
C ASN A 91 2.05 6.02 10.86
N TYR A 92 2.59 5.38 9.82
CA TYR A 92 3.22 4.07 9.91
C TYR A 92 4.66 4.17 9.42
N SER A 93 5.60 3.72 10.23
CA SER A 93 6.91 3.32 9.70
C SER A 93 6.75 2.07 8.87
N TYR A 94 7.44 1.97 7.75
CA TYR A 94 7.26 0.87 6.82
C TYR A 94 8.57 0.35 6.25
N ASP A 95 8.57 -0.91 5.86
CA ASP A 95 9.66 -1.59 5.20
C ASP A 95 9.16 -2.55 4.11
N HIS A 96 10.07 -3.12 3.34
CA HIS A 96 9.78 -4.12 2.31
C HIS A 96 8.70 -3.70 1.29
N GLU A 97 8.67 -2.41 0.94
CA GLU A 97 7.67 -1.90 0.01
C GLU A 97 7.90 -2.40 -1.43
N ILE A 98 6.86 -2.97 -2.01
CA ILE A 98 6.81 -3.38 -3.41
C ILE A 98 5.63 -2.67 -4.09
N ILE A 99 5.92 -1.88 -5.12
CA ILE A 99 4.90 -1.21 -5.94
C ILE A 99 5.01 -1.68 -7.38
N LYS A 100 3.91 -2.23 -7.90
CA LYS A 100 3.72 -2.57 -9.31
C LYS A 100 2.37 -1.99 -9.78
N PRO A 101 2.14 -1.79 -11.06
CA PRO A 101 0.84 -1.30 -11.53
C PRO A 101 -0.35 -2.15 -11.09
N TYR A 102 -0.13 -3.44 -10.84
CA TYR A 102 -1.14 -4.44 -10.50
C TYR A 102 -1.03 -5.00 -9.08
N TYR A 103 -0.05 -4.53 -8.29
CA TYR A 103 0.23 -5.12 -6.98
C TYR A 103 0.94 -4.12 -6.07
N TYR A 104 0.57 -4.17 -4.81
CA TYR A 104 1.24 -3.44 -3.74
C TYR A 104 1.48 -4.38 -2.56
N GLU A 105 2.63 -4.27 -1.94
CA GLU A 105 2.95 -4.95 -0.69
C GLU A 105 3.80 -4.06 0.19
N VAL A 106 3.55 -4.09 1.50
CA VAL A 106 4.31 -3.34 2.49
C VAL A 106 4.21 -4.00 3.85
N LEU A 107 5.29 -3.96 4.61
CA LEU A 107 5.30 -4.27 6.03
C LEU A 107 5.17 -2.97 6.82
N LEU A 108 4.16 -2.86 7.67
CA LEU A 108 4.07 -1.81 8.68
C LEU A 108 4.93 -2.24 9.87
N ASP A 109 6.03 -1.54 10.07
CA ASP A 109 7.14 -2.03 10.89
C ASP A 109 6.80 -2.07 12.37
N GLU A 110 6.29 -1.00 12.94
CA GLU A 110 5.94 -0.94 14.37
C GLU A 110 4.75 -1.84 14.71
N GLU A 111 3.78 -1.93 13.80
CA GLU A 111 2.57 -2.72 13.97
C GLU A 111 2.79 -4.21 13.66
N GLN A 112 3.87 -4.55 12.96
CA GLN A 112 4.15 -5.91 12.46
C GLN A 112 2.98 -6.47 11.64
N ILE A 113 2.45 -5.64 10.74
CA ILE A 113 1.32 -5.98 9.87
C ILE A 113 1.80 -5.98 8.42
N ASN A 114 1.67 -7.12 7.74
CA ASN A 114 1.93 -7.19 6.31
C ASN A 114 0.66 -6.92 5.52
N ILE A 115 0.75 -6.03 4.55
CA ILE A 115 -0.38 -5.60 3.74
C ILE A 115 -0.08 -5.88 2.28
N LYS A 116 -1.03 -6.53 1.61
CA LYS A 116 -1.02 -6.74 0.17
C LYS A 116 -2.28 -6.16 -0.44
N TYR A 117 -2.16 -5.60 -1.62
CA TYR A 117 -3.25 -5.03 -2.37
C TYR A 117 -3.17 -5.42 -3.83
N ALA A 118 -4.29 -5.83 -4.40
CA ALA A 118 -4.41 -6.11 -5.82
C ALA A 118 -5.69 -5.48 -6.39
N PRO A 119 -5.56 -4.57 -7.37
CA PRO A 119 -6.71 -3.97 -8.02
C PRO A 119 -7.28 -4.85 -9.15
N SER A 120 -8.55 -4.66 -9.41
CA SER A 120 -9.22 -5.03 -10.66
C SER A 120 -9.76 -3.75 -11.32
N HIS A 121 -10.58 -3.85 -12.37
CA HIS A 121 -11.08 -2.65 -13.06
C HIS A 121 -12.00 -1.76 -12.20
N GLN A 122 -12.80 -2.35 -11.32
CA GLN A 122 -13.82 -1.65 -10.52
C GLN A 122 -13.78 -2.04 -9.04
N SER A 123 -12.92 -2.97 -8.66
CA SER A 123 -12.81 -3.49 -7.30
C SER A 123 -11.35 -3.75 -6.96
N ALA A 124 -11.10 -3.98 -5.70
CA ALA A 124 -9.78 -4.37 -5.23
C ALA A 124 -9.90 -5.30 -4.03
N ILE A 125 -8.84 -6.00 -3.73
CA ILE A 125 -8.71 -6.79 -2.54
C ILE A 125 -7.52 -6.31 -1.72
N TYR A 126 -7.74 -6.16 -0.43
CA TYR A 126 -6.70 -6.04 0.58
C TYR A 126 -6.57 -7.37 1.32
N GLN A 127 -5.36 -7.86 1.44
CA GLN A 127 -4.98 -8.92 2.37
C GLN A 127 -4.15 -8.30 3.48
N ILE A 128 -4.61 -8.42 4.71
CA ILE A 128 -3.96 -7.84 5.89
C ILE A 128 -3.60 -8.99 6.82
N GLU A 129 -2.32 -9.19 7.01
CA GLU A 129 -1.76 -10.28 7.80
C GLU A 129 -1.19 -9.71 9.11
N TYR A 130 -1.86 -10.03 10.21
CA TYR A 130 -1.45 -9.65 11.56
C TYR A 130 -0.52 -10.71 12.12
N GLN A 131 0.67 -10.34 12.52
CA GLN A 131 1.66 -11.31 12.99
C GLN A 131 1.49 -11.69 14.47
N GLN A 132 0.79 -10.89 15.25
CA GLN A 132 0.58 -11.13 16.67
C GLN A 132 -0.80 -11.75 16.90
N ALA A 133 -0.87 -13.09 16.83
CA ALA A 133 -2.13 -13.83 16.90
C ALA A 133 -2.86 -13.73 18.28
N ASP A 134 -2.17 -13.32 19.32
CA ASP A 134 -2.68 -13.16 20.69
C ASP A 134 -3.32 -11.79 20.96
N ARG A 135 -3.20 -10.85 20.02
CA ARG A 135 -3.75 -9.51 20.14
C ARG A 135 -4.99 -9.33 19.27
N PRO A 136 -5.96 -8.54 19.74
CA PRO A 136 -7.11 -8.19 18.90
C PRO A 136 -6.67 -7.38 17.68
N ALA A 137 -7.21 -7.73 16.52
CA ALA A 137 -6.91 -7.09 15.23
C ALA A 137 -8.07 -6.19 14.83
N TYR A 138 -7.76 -4.99 14.38
CA TYR A 138 -8.73 -3.99 13.99
C TYR A 138 -8.39 -3.41 12.62
N ILE A 139 -9.43 -3.08 11.88
CA ILE A 139 -9.34 -2.25 10.68
C ILE A 139 -10.29 -1.08 10.89
N MET A 140 -9.74 0.13 10.96
CA MET A 140 -10.54 1.32 11.02
C MET A 140 -10.64 1.98 9.66
N ILE A 141 -11.80 2.51 9.35
CA ILE A 141 -12.04 3.30 8.15
C ILE A 141 -12.16 4.76 8.57
N ASN A 142 -11.25 5.56 8.05
CA ASN A 142 -11.21 6.99 8.32
C ASN A 142 -11.67 7.77 7.09
N SER A 143 -12.50 8.76 7.32
CA SER A 143 -12.89 9.75 6.31
C SER A 143 -12.01 10.99 6.47
N ARG A 144 -11.36 11.43 5.40
CA ARG A 144 -10.57 12.67 5.42
C ARG A 144 -11.34 13.91 4.98
N ASN A 145 -12.35 13.75 4.15
CA ASN A 145 -13.05 14.86 3.50
C ASN A 145 -14.53 14.99 3.92
N GLY A 146 -14.87 14.57 5.10
CA GLY A 146 -16.23 14.64 5.62
C GLY A 146 -16.54 13.52 6.59
N GLY A 147 -17.63 13.63 7.31
CA GLY A 147 -18.06 12.60 8.25
C GLY A 147 -18.69 11.41 7.54
N ILE A 148 -18.49 10.21 8.09
CA ILE A 148 -19.31 9.05 7.76
C ILE A 148 -20.57 9.17 8.62
N LYS A 149 -21.72 9.26 7.99
CA LYS A 149 -23.02 9.12 8.68
C LYS A 149 -23.49 7.69 8.48
N ILE A 150 -23.64 6.97 9.58
CA ILE A 150 -24.25 5.65 9.59
C ILE A 150 -25.70 5.84 9.98
N ASP A 151 -26.62 5.46 9.10
CA ASP A 151 -28.06 5.50 9.34
C ASP A 151 -28.54 4.23 10.07
#